data_cf6ef01166b86ce64273113eba9decc0
#
_entry.id   cf6ef01166b86ce64273113eba9decc0
#
_cell.length_a   1.000
_cell.length_b   1.000
_cell.length_c   1.000
_cell.angle_alpha   90.00
_cell.angle_beta   90.00
_cell.angle_gamma   90.00
#
_symmetry.space_group_name_H-M   'P 1'
#
loop_
_entity.id
_entity.type
_entity.pdbx_description
1 polymer ?
#
loop_
_entity_poly.entity_id
_entity_poly.type
_entity_poly.pdbx_seq_one_letter_code
_entity_poly.pdbx_strand_id
1 'polypeptide(L)'
;DQIEEYCCNKWREVFNTDYHVNVQPHSGTQANISAYMAVLKPGDTILSMSLANGGHLSHCSPVNISGKIFNHVEYGVDKNGFIDYEDFEQKIRFYHPQLVLAGASAYSRIIDFKRMKEIIDAIQLEGMIERNDNYRPYFMVDMAHIAGLIAGGCHPSPFGLADIITTTVHKTL
;
A
#
# COMPACT_ATOMS: atom_id res chain seq x y z
N ASP A 1 2.45 6.87 -25.93
CA ASP A 1 1.74 7.42 -27.07
C ASP A 1 0.65 8.40 -26.62
N GLN A 2 -0.04 9.09 -27.55
CA GLN A 2 -1.00 10.17 -27.20
C GLN A 2 -2.18 9.70 -26.35
N ILE A 3 -2.68 8.50 -26.58
CA ILE A 3 -3.80 7.92 -25.81
C ILE A 3 -3.36 7.61 -24.40
N GLU A 4 -2.19 7.03 -24.25
CA GLU A 4 -1.61 6.71 -22.94
C GLU A 4 -1.33 7.99 -22.14
N GLU A 5 -0.73 9.01 -22.78
CA GLU A 5 -0.48 10.30 -22.14
C GLU A 5 -1.77 10.98 -21.71
N TYR A 6 -2.79 10.96 -22.56
CA TYR A 6 -4.13 11.46 -22.21
C TYR A 6 -4.70 10.73 -20.99
N CYS A 7 -4.58 9.40 -20.94
CA CYS A 7 -5.04 8.60 -19.81
C CYS A 7 -4.28 8.96 -18.52
N CYS A 8 -2.94 9.07 -18.58
CA CYS A 8 -2.14 9.49 -17.44
C CYS A 8 -2.53 10.87 -16.92
N ASN A 9 -2.82 11.82 -17.82
CA ASN A 9 -3.25 13.16 -17.43
C ASN A 9 -4.63 13.14 -16.77
N LYS A 10 -5.55 12.32 -17.28
CA LYS A 10 -6.88 12.15 -16.64
C LYS A 10 -6.79 11.55 -15.24
N TRP A 11 -5.88 10.62 -15.00
CA TRP A 11 -5.62 10.12 -13.66
C TRP A 11 -5.15 11.22 -12.71
N ARG A 12 -4.21 12.07 -13.16
CA ARG A 12 -3.73 13.20 -12.35
C ARG A 12 -4.84 14.19 -12.04
N GLU A 13 -5.70 14.49 -13.02
CA GLU A 13 -6.87 15.37 -12.83
C GLU A 13 -7.84 14.79 -11.79
N VAL A 14 -8.22 13.51 -11.92
CA VAL A 14 -9.21 12.85 -11.05
C VAL A 14 -8.77 12.85 -9.59
N PHE A 15 -7.49 12.62 -9.33
CA PHE A 15 -6.97 12.56 -7.97
C PHE A 15 -6.26 13.84 -7.52
N ASN A 16 -6.26 14.88 -8.34
CA ASN A 16 -5.58 16.16 -8.08
C ASN A 16 -4.13 15.94 -7.58
N THR A 17 -3.33 15.24 -8.37
CA THR A 17 -1.97 14.85 -8.01
C THR A 17 -0.96 15.10 -9.13
N ASP A 18 0.30 15.28 -8.77
CA ASP A 18 1.45 15.40 -9.68
C ASP A 18 2.27 14.11 -9.78
N TYR A 19 1.81 13.02 -9.16
CA TYR A 19 2.50 11.72 -9.20
C TYR A 19 2.73 11.26 -10.66
N HIS A 20 3.84 10.58 -10.87
CA HIS A 20 4.04 9.82 -12.10
C HIS A 20 2.96 8.74 -12.21
N VAL A 21 2.34 8.64 -13.37
CA VAL A 21 1.27 7.66 -13.63
C VAL A 21 1.71 6.68 -14.71
N ASN A 22 1.53 5.40 -14.45
CA ASN A 22 1.71 4.32 -15.42
C ASN A 22 0.38 3.57 -15.59
N VAL A 23 -0.14 3.52 -16.81
CA VAL A 23 -1.42 2.90 -17.16
C VAL A 23 -1.27 1.60 -17.96
N GLN A 24 -0.04 1.08 -18.09
CA GLN A 24 0.26 -0.13 -18.88
C GLN A 24 -0.14 -1.45 -18.20
N PRO A 25 -0.15 -1.60 -16.84
CA PRO A 25 -0.59 -2.85 -16.24
C PRO A 25 -2.02 -3.22 -16.66
N HIS A 26 -2.22 -4.47 -17.04
CA HIS A 26 -3.53 -4.96 -17.48
C HIS A 26 -4.48 -5.35 -16.33
N SER A 27 -3.99 -5.34 -15.09
CA SER A 27 -4.77 -5.70 -13.88
C SER A 27 -4.15 -5.11 -12.62
N GLY A 28 -4.95 -5.00 -11.54
CA GLY A 28 -4.44 -4.61 -10.24
C GLY A 28 -3.33 -5.53 -9.71
N THR A 29 -3.44 -6.84 -9.94
CA THR A 29 -2.38 -7.78 -9.57
C THR A 29 -1.09 -7.50 -10.32
N GLN A 30 -1.15 -7.21 -11.63
CA GLN A 30 0.04 -6.86 -12.39
C GLN A 30 0.63 -5.52 -11.92
N ALA A 31 -0.21 -4.53 -11.62
CA ALA A 31 0.25 -3.26 -11.05
C ALA A 31 1.01 -3.49 -9.73
N ASN A 32 0.44 -4.30 -8.82
CA ASN A 32 1.08 -4.64 -7.55
C ASN A 32 2.42 -5.37 -7.75
N ILE A 33 2.47 -6.38 -8.59
CA ILE A 33 3.71 -7.11 -8.87
C ILE A 33 4.75 -6.18 -9.51
N SER A 34 4.36 -5.33 -10.45
CA SER A 34 5.27 -4.37 -11.07
C SER A 34 5.87 -3.40 -10.02
N ALA A 35 5.04 -2.92 -9.09
CA ALA A 35 5.49 -2.09 -7.99
C ALA A 35 6.49 -2.83 -7.08
N TYR A 36 6.17 -4.06 -6.67
CA TYR A 36 7.07 -4.86 -5.84
C TYR A 36 8.41 -5.11 -6.53
N MET A 37 8.39 -5.55 -7.79
CA MET A 37 9.62 -5.83 -8.55
C MET A 37 10.47 -4.59 -8.82
N ALA A 38 9.89 -3.39 -8.77
CA ALA A 38 10.63 -2.14 -8.94
C ALA A 38 11.46 -1.77 -7.70
N VAL A 39 11.03 -2.16 -6.50
CA VAL A 39 11.61 -1.68 -5.23
C VAL A 39 12.09 -2.80 -4.30
N LEU A 40 11.75 -4.07 -4.57
CA LEU A 40 12.08 -5.23 -3.76
C LEU A 40 12.91 -6.26 -4.52
N LYS A 41 13.59 -7.10 -3.74
CA LYS A 41 14.27 -8.31 -4.22
C LYS A 41 13.51 -9.55 -3.77
N PRO A 42 13.58 -10.69 -4.50
CA PRO A 42 13.03 -11.95 -4.03
C PRO A 42 13.52 -12.28 -2.61
N GLY A 43 12.60 -12.64 -1.72
CA GLY A 43 12.88 -12.90 -0.31
C GLY A 43 12.76 -11.69 0.62
N ASP A 44 12.57 -10.47 0.08
CA ASP A 44 12.24 -9.32 0.92
C ASP A 44 10.88 -9.50 1.59
N THR A 45 10.68 -8.81 2.71
CA THR A 45 9.47 -8.92 3.52
C THR A 45 8.49 -7.80 3.22
N ILE A 46 7.24 -8.16 2.98
CA ILE A 46 6.10 -7.25 2.84
C ILE A 46 5.20 -7.39 4.06
N LEU A 47 4.88 -6.27 4.71
CA LEU A 47 3.85 -6.19 5.74
C LEU A 47 2.55 -5.70 5.11
N SER A 48 1.47 -6.49 5.19
CA SER A 48 0.16 -6.11 4.64
C SER A 48 -0.99 -6.60 5.51
N MET A 49 -2.21 -6.12 5.23
CA MET A 49 -3.40 -6.61 5.92
C MET A 49 -3.63 -8.09 5.61
N SER A 50 -3.95 -8.88 6.64
CA SER A 50 -4.26 -10.30 6.48
C SER A 50 -5.48 -10.51 5.57
N LEU A 51 -5.47 -11.59 4.80
CA LEU A 51 -6.59 -11.95 3.95
C LEU A 51 -7.89 -12.14 4.76
N ALA A 52 -7.78 -12.70 5.97
CA ALA A 52 -8.91 -12.92 6.87
C ALA A 52 -9.55 -11.60 7.35
N ASN A 53 -8.80 -10.50 7.39
CA ASN A 53 -9.30 -9.19 7.78
C ASN A 53 -9.65 -8.28 6.60
N GLY A 54 -9.59 -8.80 5.38
CA GLY A 54 -10.02 -8.08 4.19
C GLY A 54 -8.92 -7.75 3.19
N GLY A 55 -7.68 -8.22 3.39
CA GLY A 55 -6.57 -8.06 2.44
C GLY A 55 -6.87 -8.69 1.07
N HIS A 56 -6.04 -8.37 0.07
CA HIS A 56 -6.17 -8.91 -1.27
C HIS A 56 -5.20 -10.07 -1.51
N LEU A 57 -5.54 -10.99 -2.43
CA LEU A 57 -4.66 -12.11 -2.78
C LEU A 57 -3.26 -11.67 -3.25
N SER A 58 -3.15 -10.56 -4.00
CA SER A 58 -1.87 -10.02 -4.43
C SER A 58 -1.07 -9.30 -3.34
N HIS A 59 -1.59 -9.25 -2.11
CA HIS A 59 -0.89 -8.77 -0.93
C HIS A 59 -0.16 -9.91 -0.21
N CYS A 60 0.58 -10.72 -0.97
CA CYS A 60 1.40 -11.85 -0.50
C CYS A 60 0.63 -13.07 0.00
N SER A 61 -0.62 -13.29 -0.43
CA SER A 61 -1.26 -14.58 -0.17
C SER A 61 -0.42 -15.74 -0.75
N PRO A 62 -0.25 -16.87 -0.03
CA PRO A 62 0.57 -18.01 -0.50
C PRO A 62 0.14 -18.60 -1.84
N VAL A 63 -1.12 -18.42 -2.23
CA VAL A 63 -1.63 -18.88 -3.53
C VAL A 63 -1.34 -17.92 -4.68
N ASN A 64 -0.91 -16.71 -4.38
CA ASN A 64 -0.55 -15.69 -5.36
C ASN A 64 0.96 -15.70 -5.64
N ILE A 65 1.36 -15.20 -6.81
CA ILE A 65 2.78 -15.09 -7.16
C ILE A 65 3.56 -14.23 -6.16
N SER A 66 2.95 -13.19 -5.60
CA SER A 66 3.58 -12.34 -4.58
C SER A 66 4.00 -13.13 -3.35
N GLY A 67 3.13 -14.00 -2.83
CA GLY A 67 3.44 -14.84 -1.68
C GLY A 67 4.41 -16.01 -1.98
N LYS A 68 4.72 -16.24 -3.26
CA LYS A 68 5.76 -17.22 -3.66
C LYS A 68 7.14 -16.58 -3.81
N ILE A 69 7.20 -15.26 -3.99
CA ILE A 69 8.45 -14.51 -4.22
C ILE A 69 8.92 -13.81 -2.96
N PHE A 70 7.99 -13.26 -2.17
CA PHE A 70 8.28 -12.41 -1.02
C PHE A 70 7.85 -13.07 0.29
N ASN A 71 8.54 -12.74 1.37
CA ASN A 71 8.11 -13.10 2.71
C ASN A 71 6.92 -12.22 3.12
N HIS A 72 5.95 -12.80 3.82
CA HIS A 72 4.74 -12.11 4.24
C HIS A 72 4.64 -12.01 5.75
N VAL A 73 4.41 -10.81 6.25
CA VAL A 73 3.99 -10.53 7.61
C VAL A 73 2.63 -9.84 7.53
N GLU A 74 1.71 -10.25 8.38
CA GLU A 74 0.34 -9.74 8.35
C GLU A 74 0.05 -8.84 9.55
N TYR A 75 -0.63 -7.71 9.33
CA TYR A 75 -1.31 -6.99 10.39
C TYR A 75 -2.83 -7.25 10.32
N GLY A 76 -3.50 -7.08 11.44
CA GLY A 76 -4.91 -7.38 11.57
C GLY A 76 -5.76 -6.19 12.00
N VAL A 77 -6.91 -6.55 12.58
CA VAL A 77 -7.86 -5.61 13.18
C VAL A 77 -8.01 -5.89 14.66
N ASP A 78 -8.37 -4.87 15.42
CA ASP A 78 -8.70 -4.97 16.83
C ASP A 78 -10.08 -5.68 17.05
N LYS A 79 -10.47 -5.84 18.31
CA LYS A 79 -11.76 -6.46 18.70
C LYS A 79 -13.00 -5.71 18.20
N ASN A 80 -12.84 -4.46 17.77
CA ASN A 80 -13.92 -3.62 17.23
C ASN A 80 -13.91 -3.60 15.69
N GLY A 81 -12.97 -4.32 15.05
CA GLY A 81 -12.82 -4.40 13.60
C GLY A 81 -12.13 -3.19 12.99
N PHE A 82 -11.41 -2.38 13.76
CA PHE A 82 -10.53 -1.34 13.23
C PHE A 82 -9.12 -1.89 13.05
N ILE A 83 -8.36 -1.34 12.09
CA ILE A 83 -6.95 -1.68 11.94
C ILE A 83 -6.26 -1.51 13.29
N ASP A 84 -5.55 -2.57 13.72
CA ASP A 84 -4.74 -2.54 14.93
C ASP A 84 -3.40 -1.85 14.63
N TYR A 85 -3.35 -0.54 14.88
CA TYR A 85 -2.16 0.26 14.62
C TYR A 85 -1.01 -0.04 15.59
N GLU A 86 -1.29 -0.61 16.77
CA GLU A 86 -0.26 -1.04 17.71
C GLU A 86 0.42 -2.32 17.19
N ASP A 87 -0.37 -3.31 16.74
CA ASP A 87 0.14 -4.51 16.09
C ASP A 87 0.92 -4.16 14.81
N PHE A 88 0.41 -3.23 14.01
CA PHE A 88 1.08 -2.71 12.82
C PHE A 88 2.46 -2.13 13.15
N GLU A 89 2.56 -1.24 14.14
CA GLU A 89 3.81 -0.65 14.57
C GLU A 89 4.81 -1.69 15.11
N GLN A 90 4.35 -2.58 16.01
CA GLN A 90 5.18 -3.64 16.58
C GLN A 90 5.76 -4.55 15.49
N LYS A 91 4.98 -4.87 14.46
CA LYS A 91 5.43 -5.69 13.34
C LYS A 91 6.47 -5.01 12.47
N ILE A 92 6.34 -3.70 12.22
CA ILE A 92 7.38 -2.95 11.52
C ILE A 92 8.68 -2.98 12.33
N ARG A 93 8.61 -2.73 13.64
CA ARG A 93 9.77 -2.72 14.55
C ARG A 93 10.46 -4.07 14.65
N PHE A 94 9.68 -5.17 14.65
CA PHE A 94 10.23 -6.51 14.84
C PHE A 94 10.76 -7.13 13.55
N TYR A 95 9.99 -7.02 12.46
CA TYR A 95 10.31 -7.72 11.21
C TYR A 95 11.10 -6.88 10.21
N HIS A 96 11.20 -5.56 10.40
CA HIS A 96 11.88 -4.63 9.49
C HIS A 96 11.50 -4.88 8.01
N PRO A 97 10.20 -4.88 7.65
CA PRO A 97 9.77 -5.17 6.28
C PRO A 97 10.35 -4.13 5.30
N GLN A 98 10.69 -4.54 4.10
CA GLN A 98 11.16 -3.62 3.05
C GLN A 98 10.02 -2.81 2.45
N LEU A 99 8.78 -3.33 2.53
CA LEU A 99 7.58 -2.65 2.07
C LEU A 99 6.44 -2.84 3.05
N VAL A 100 5.73 -1.75 3.32
CA VAL A 100 4.47 -1.72 4.07
C VAL A 100 3.35 -1.41 3.10
N LEU A 101 2.35 -2.28 3.04
CA LEU A 101 1.23 -2.17 2.12
C LEU A 101 -0.07 -1.92 2.88
N ALA A 102 -0.69 -0.79 2.60
CA ALA A 102 -2.04 -0.47 3.04
C ALA A 102 -3.05 -0.69 1.90
N GLY A 103 -4.29 -0.91 2.26
CA GLY A 103 -5.37 -1.20 1.32
C GLY A 103 -5.97 -2.58 1.53
N ALA A 104 -7.20 -2.74 1.10
CA ALA A 104 -7.95 -3.97 1.32
C ALA A 104 -9.07 -4.12 0.29
N SER A 105 -9.52 -5.36 0.07
CA SER A 105 -10.66 -5.68 -0.78
C SER A 105 -11.97 -5.71 -0.01
N ALA A 106 -11.92 -6.12 1.25
CA ALA A 106 -13.11 -6.39 2.07
C ALA A 106 -12.98 -5.77 3.48
N TYR A 107 -12.49 -4.55 3.55
CA TYR A 107 -12.45 -3.76 4.77
C TYR A 107 -13.32 -2.52 4.60
N SER A 108 -14.37 -2.42 5.38
CA SER A 108 -15.44 -1.41 5.20
C SER A 108 -15.25 -0.12 5.99
N ARG A 109 -14.18 0.01 6.76
CA ARG A 109 -13.90 1.18 7.58
C ARG A 109 -12.86 2.06 6.92
N ILE A 110 -12.73 3.29 7.39
CA ILE A 110 -11.71 4.22 6.93
C ILE A 110 -10.32 3.68 7.27
N ILE A 111 -9.41 3.74 6.30
CA ILE A 111 -7.98 3.48 6.48
C ILE A 111 -7.30 4.82 6.74
N ASP A 112 -6.69 4.97 7.90
CA ASP A 112 -5.95 6.18 8.26
C ASP A 112 -4.51 6.10 7.73
N PHE A 113 -4.33 6.46 6.46
CA PHE A 113 -3.01 6.48 5.81
C PHE A 113 -2.04 7.43 6.48
N LYS A 114 -2.55 8.54 7.04
CA LYS A 114 -1.72 9.53 7.73
C LYS A 114 -1.11 8.92 8.99
N ARG A 115 -1.90 8.25 9.81
CA ARG A 115 -1.43 7.54 11.00
C ARG A 115 -0.40 6.47 10.66
N MET A 116 -0.63 5.69 9.59
CA MET A 116 0.35 4.70 9.12
C MET A 116 1.68 5.36 8.75
N LYS A 117 1.61 6.47 8.00
CA LYS A 117 2.82 7.22 7.61
C LYS A 117 3.55 7.80 8.82
N GLU A 118 2.83 8.37 9.78
CA GLU A 118 3.41 8.90 11.04
C GLU A 118 4.15 7.82 11.83
N ILE A 119 3.60 6.61 11.93
CA ILE A 119 4.27 5.46 12.55
C ILE A 119 5.56 5.09 11.82
N ILE A 120 5.52 5.00 10.50
CA ILE A 120 6.70 4.69 9.68
C ILE A 120 7.79 5.74 9.86
N ASP A 121 7.43 7.02 9.84
CA ASP A 121 8.37 8.12 9.98
C ASP A 121 8.99 8.18 11.39
N ALA A 122 8.19 7.90 12.42
CA ALA A 122 8.69 7.83 13.78
C ALA A 122 9.74 6.72 13.93
N ILE A 123 9.47 5.52 13.39
CA ILE A 123 10.41 4.39 13.43
C ILE A 123 11.71 4.71 12.67
N GLN A 124 11.60 5.36 11.51
CA GLN A 124 12.77 5.80 10.75
C GLN A 124 13.61 6.80 11.57
N LEU A 125 12.96 7.82 12.14
CA LEU A 125 13.64 8.85 12.91
C LEU A 125 14.38 8.27 14.14
N GLU A 126 13.72 7.38 14.87
CA GLU A 126 14.32 6.66 15.99
C GLU A 126 15.54 5.83 15.55
N GLY A 127 15.42 5.12 14.41
CA GLY A 127 16.53 4.36 13.84
C GLY A 127 17.75 5.24 13.53
N MET A 128 17.52 6.39 12.92
CA MET A 128 18.60 7.35 12.61
C MET A 128 19.26 7.91 13.86
N ILE A 129 18.49 8.23 14.90
CA ILE A 129 19.02 8.86 16.13
C ILE A 129 19.71 7.84 17.03
N GLU A 130 19.06 6.70 17.28
CA GLU A 130 19.49 5.77 18.34
C GLU A 130 20.45 4.69 17.83
N ARG A 131 20.27 4.23 16.59
CA ARG A 131 21.00 3.09 16.02
C ARG A 131 21.91 3.45 14.86
N ASN A 132 21.88 4.71 14.40
CA ASN A 132 22.59 5.17 13.22
C ASN A 132 22.28 4.29 11.98
N ASP A 133 21.05 3.83 11.88
CA ASP A 133 20.55 3.09 10.73
C ASP A 133 19.58 3.96 9.91
N ASN A 134 19.54 3.74 8.59
CA ASN A 134 18.67 4.46 7.67
C ASN A 134 17.48 3.59 7.25
N TYR A 135 17.05 2.65 8.09
CA TYR A 135 15.92 1.80 7.77
C TYR A 135 14.65 2.64 7.57
N ARG A 136 14.05 2.51 6.42
CA ARG A 136 12.76 3.04 6.04
C ARG A 136 12.11 2.11 5.03
N PRO A 137 10.98 1.48 5.37
CA PRO A 137 10.23 0.71 4.37
C PRO A 137 9.61 1.63 3.32
N TYR A 138 9.41 1.12 2.11
CA TYR A 138 8.50 1.76 1.16
C TYR A 138 7.08 1.71 1.71
N PHE A 139 6.36 2.81 1.64
CA PHE A 139 4.94 2.87 1.96
C PHE A 139 4.12 2.81 0.67
N MET A 140 3.41 1.72 0.46
CA MET A 140 2.56 1.50 -0.71
C MET A 140 1.09 1.45 -0.32
N VAL A 141 0.23 2.00 -1.15
CA VAL A 141 -1.23 1.93 -0.97
C VAL A 141 -1.87 1.32 -2.21
N ASP A 142 -2.58 0.20 -2.05
CA ASP A 142 -3.51 -0.33 -3.03
C ASP A 142 -4.91 0.22 -2.72
N MET A 143 -5.34 1.23 -3.46
CA MET A 143 -6.64 1.87 -3.26
C MET A 143 -7.74 1.37 -4.20
N ALA A 144 -7.52 0.24 -4.89
CA ALA A 144 -8.40 -0.23 -5.96
C ALA A 144 -9.88 -0.29 -5.57
N HIS A 145 -10.21 -0.74 -4.36
CA HIS A 145 -11.60 -0.86 -3.91
C HIS A 145 -12.22 0.46 -3.43
N ILE A 146 -11.41 1.44 -3.09
CA ILE A 146 -11.86 2.73 -2.52
C ILE A 146 -11.50 3.93 -3.41
N ALA A 147 -11.00 3.69 -4.63
CA ALA A 147 -10.54 4.75 -5.53
C ALA A 147 -11.61 5.81 -5.80
N GLY A 148 -12.86 5.39 -6.08
CA GLY A 148 -13.98 6.32 -6.28
C GLY A 148 -14.36 7.10 -5.02
N LEU A 149 -14.23 6.50 -3.84
CA LEU A 149 -14.44 7.20 -2.56
C LEU A 149 -13.38 8.26 -2.31
N ILE A 150 -12.13 7.97 -2.66
CA ILE A 150 -11.02 8.93 -2.57
C ILE A 150 -11.22 10.06 -3.57
N ALA A 151 -11.51 9.75 -4.84
CA ALA A 151 -11.78 10.75 -5.86
C ALA A 151 -12.97 11.65 -5.51
N GLY A 152 -14.02 11.08 -4.90
CA GLY A 152 -15.19 11.80 -4.42
C GLY A 152 -15.06 12.50 -3.06
N GLY A 153 -13.88 12.44 -2.43
CA GLY A 153 -13.62 13.07 -1.12
C GLY A 153 -14.30 12.39 0.07
N CYS A 154 -14.78 11.15 -0.09
CA CYS A 154 -15.47 10.38 0.96
C CYS A 154 -14.53 9.48 1.77
N HIS A 155 -13.29 9.35 1.37
CA HIS A 155 -12.23 8.62 2.07
C HIS A 155 -10.93 9.44 2.02
N PRO A 156 -10.10 9.40 3.07
CA PRO A 156 -8.79 10.06 3.06
C PRO A 156 -7.93 9.64 1.87
N SER A 157 -7.20 10.60 1.32
CA SER A 157 -6.33 10.37 0.16
C SER A 157 -4.95 9.87 0.61
N PRO A 158 -4.35 8.87 -0.07
CA PRO A 158 -2.98 8.46 0.15
C PRO A 158 -1.95 9.33 -0.57
N PHE A 159 -2.37 10.21 -1.48
CA PHE A 159 -1.47 11.09 -2.24
C PHE A 159 -0.75 12.06 -1.32
N GLY A 160 0.55 12.22 -1.53
CA GLY A 160 1.43 12.98 -0.64
C GLY A 160 1.92 12.21 0.60
N LEU A 161 1.41 11.01 0.85
CA LEU A 161 1.79 10.14 1.97
C LEU A 161 2.51 8.87 1.53
N ALA A 162 1.99 8.19 0.51
CA ALA A 162 2.54 6.94 0.01
C ALA A 162 3.64 7.18 -1.04
N ASP A 163 4.64 6.30 -1.07
CA ASP A 163 5.68 6.31 -2.12
C ASP A 163 5.14 5.73 -3.42
N ILE A 164 4.25 4.73 -3.33
CA ILE A 164 3.65 4.03 -4.47
C ILE A 164 2.15 3.87 -4.22
N ILE A 165 1.36 4.12 -5.25
CA ILE A 165 -0.09 3.92 -5.20
C ILE A 165 -0.50 3.06 -6.39
N THR A 166 -1.27 2.01 -6.13
CA THR A 166 -1.89 1.18 -7.17
C THR A 166 -3.40 1.23 -7.09
N THR A 167 -4.06 1.01 -8.23
CA THR A 167 -5.51 1.05 -8.30
C THR A 167 -6.03 0.32 -9.54
N THR A 168 -7.34 0.29 -9.70
CA THR A 168 -8.05 -0.24 -10.88
C THR A 168 -9.18 0.70 -11.28
N VAL A 169 -9.60 0.63 -12.55
CA VAL A 169 -10.68 1.50 -13.12
C VAL A 169 -12.04 0.81 -13.22
N HIS A 170 -12.16 -0.43 -12.77
CA HIS A 170 -13.39 -1.22 -13.00
C HIS A 170 -14.11 -1.59 -11.69
N LYS A 171 -13.90 -0.84 -10.61
CA LYS A 171 -14.54 -1.06 -9.30
C LYS A 171 -15.41 0.15 -8.93
N THR A 172 -14.86 1.05 -8.12
CA THR A 172 -15.59 2.22 -7.59
C THR A 172 -15.30 3.52 -8.34
N LEU A 173 -14.37 3.48 -9.27
CA LEU A 173 -14.01 4.63 -10.09
C LEU A 173 -14.70 4.53 -11.44
#